data_37f4cc1b12736a67524cc07c4e5799f5
#
_entry.id   37f4cc1b12736a67524cc07c4e5799f5
#
_cell.length_a   1.000
_cell.length_b   1.000
_cell.length_c   1.000
_cell.angle_alpha   90.00
_cell.angle_beta   90.00
_cell.angle_gamma   90.00
#
_symmetry.space_group_name_H-M   'P 1'
#
loop_
_entity.id
_entity.type
_entity.pdbx_description
1 polymer ?
#
loop_
_entity_poly.entity_id
_entity_poly.type
_entity_poly.pdbx_seq_one_letter_code
_entity_poly.pdbx_strand_id
1 'polypeptide(L)'
;SLSLDDTFVVSKNAWQKGGSRTFLKLNSEVTISNLLRGLIVQSGNDAAIVLAEGIAGSEEDFAIQMNQYANSLEMKNTNFTNSTGWPHEDLRTTAFDLIILTEALINNFPKLYKLFVEKEFTFNNIRQPNRNPLLIGRYKVPGADGLKTGHTNESGYGLIGSVERKKRRITLVINGLNSMKQRGKESKRLIELAFRETYILRVFQNNDVLSSANVWLGDKSKINLMAEKPLKILVNRSSLRMIKTTIFWNDPVKAPIKTGQRVGMINIKIPGIDTIELSLVSKDSVNELGPIDKMKSAINYLIFGGDIN
;
A
#
# COMPACT_ATOMS: atom_id res chain seq x y z
N SER A 1 13.55 -24.58 2.30
CA SER A 1 13.43 -23.19 1.77
C SER A 1 14.29 -23.11 0.52
N LEU A 2 13.77 -22.53 -0.56
CA LEU A 2 14.48 -22.31 -1.82
C LEU A 2 15.45 -21.12 -1.69
N SER A 3 16.63 -21.27 -2.32
CA SER A 3 17.62 -20.22 -2.50
C SER A 3 17.55 -19.65 -3.93
N LEU A 4 18.00 -18.40 -4.13
CA LEU A 4 18.12 -17.82 -5.46
C LEU A 4 19.17 -18.53 -6.34
N ASP A 5 20.10 -19.25 -5.73
CA ASP A 5 21.16 -20.02 -6.42
C ASP A 5 20.73 -21.45 -6.76
N ASP A 6 19.61 -21.94 -6.20
CA ASP A 6 19.04 -23.23 -6.58
C ASP A 6 18.64 -23.21 -8.05
N THR A 7 18.70 -24.38 -8.70
CA THR A 7 18.40 -24.51 -10.13
C THR A 7 17.15 -25.32 -10.39
N PHE A 8 16.45 -25.02 -11.46
CA PHE A 8 15.38 -25.82 -12.02
C PHE A 8 15.71 -26.23 -13.46
N VAL A 9 15.25 -27.40 -13.84
CA VAL A 9 15.43 -27.94 -15.20
C VAL A 9 14.36 -27.38 -16.14
N VAL A 10 14.77 -26.96 -17.33
CA VAL A 10 13.85 -26.46 -18.36
C VAL A 10 13.14 -27.63 -19.02
N SER A 11 11.84 -27.76 -18.75
CA SER A 11 10.99 -28.77 -19.35
C SER A 11 10.69 -28.50 -20.84
N LYS A 12 10.18 -29.52 -21.53
CA LYS A 12 9.69 -29.40 -22.90
C LYS A 12 8.50 -28.43 -22.99
N ASN A 13 7.61 -28.46 -21.99
CA ASN A 13 6.46 -27.57 -21.91
C ASN A 13 6.89 -26.09 -21.84
N ALA A 14 7.79 -25.75 -20.91
CA ALA A 14 8.36 -24.43 -20.81
C ALA A 14 9.09 -23.99 -22.07
N TRP A 15 9.95 -24.87 -22.64
CA TRP A 15 10.73 -24.58 -23.83
C TRP A 15 9.87 -24.29 -25.06
N GLN A 16 8.76 -25.01 -25.24
CA GLN A 16 7.87 -24.85 -26.40
C GLN A 16 6.91 -23.66 -26.29
N LYS A 17 6.74 -23.10 -25.10
CA LYS A 17 5.76 -22.01 -24.87
C LYS A 17 6.06 -20.81 -25.75
N GLY A 18 5.04 -20.36 -26.45
CA GLY A 18 5.11 -19.20 -27.34
C GLY A 18 5.07 -17.86 -26.59
N GLY A 19 5.03 -16.78 -27.36
CA GLY A 19 4.96 -15.42 -26.87
C GLY A 19 6.33 -14.88 -26.43
N SER A 20 6.36 -14.16 -25.32
CA SER A 20 7.61 -13.58 -24.77
C SER A 20 8.49 -14.64 -24.13
N ARG A 21 9.80 -14.60 -24.41
CA ARG A 21 10.72 -15.66 -23.98
C ARG A 21 12.01 -15.10 -23.38
N THR A 22 12.56 -15.84 -22.42
CA THR A 22 13.94 -15.69 -21.92
C THR A 22 14.95 -16.41 -22.81
N PHE A 23 14.47 -17.28 -23.71
CA PHE A 23 15.25 -18.16 -24.58
C PHE A 23 16.03 -19.20 -23.80
N LEU A 24 15.33 -19.87 -22.87
CA LEU A 24 15.87 -21.00 -22.13
C LEU A 24 16.12 -22.18 -23.06
N LYS A 25 17.17 -22.97 -22.77
CA LYS A 25 17.52 -24.17 -23.56
C LYS A 25 16.86 -25.39 -22.92
N LEU A 26 16.25 -26.25 -23.74
CA LEU A 26 15.67 -27.51 -23.30
C LEU A 26 16.66 -28.33 -22.48
N ASN A 27 16.21 -28.92 -21.37
CA ASN A 27 16.99 -29.75 -20.44
C ASN A 27 18.18 -29.03 -19.75
N SER A 28 18.32 -27.70 -19.90
CA SER A 28 19.33 -26.98 -19.14
C SER A 28 18.86 -26.67 -17.73
N GLU A 29 19.80 -26.58 -16.80
CA GLU A 29 19.56 -26.07 -15.46
C GLU A 29 19.73 -24.57 -15.43
N VAL A 30 18.77 -23.87 -14.78
CA VAL A 30 18.75 -22.42 -14.70
C VAL A 30 18.47 -22.00 -13.26
N THR A 31 19.26 -21.09 -12.73
CA THR A 31 19.09 -20.61 -11.36
C THR A 31 17.76 -19.86 -11.18
N ILE A 32 17.13 -19.96 -10.01
CA ILE A 32 15.92 -19.23 -9.66
C ILE A 32 16.13 -17.72 -9.87
N SER A 33 17.32 -17.21 -9.54
CA SER A 33 17.70 -15.81 -9.79
C SER A 33 17.57 -15.39 -11.26
N ASN A 34 18.05 -16.22 -12.19
CA ASN A 34 17.96 -15.96 -13.62
C ASN A 34 16.53 -16.13 -14.15
N LEU A 35 15.80 -17.13 -13.65
CA LEU A 35 14.39 -17.34 -13.99
C LEU A 35 13.53 -16.14 -13.57
N LEU A 36 13.74 -15.61 -12.35
CA LEU A 36 13.03 -14.42 -11.89
C LEU A 36 13.34 -13.18 -12.75
N ARG A 37 14.61 -12.96 -13.15
CA ARG A 37 14.96 -11.87 -14.05
C ARG A 37 14.33 -12.07 -15.43
N GLY A 38 14.38 -13.29 -15.97
CA GLY A 38 13.71 -13.62 -17.21
C GLY A 38 12.21 -13.33 -17.18
N LEU A 39 11.54 -13.72 -16.10
CA LEU A 39 10.12 -13.44 -15.88
C LEU A 39 9.85 -11.93 -15.74
N ILE A 40 10.59 -11.23 -14.90
CA ILE A 40 10.33 -9.82 -14.54
C ILE A 40 10.72 -8.88 -15.68
N VAL A 41 11.96 -8.98 -16.17
CA VAL A 41 12.54 -8.03 -17.13
C VAL A 41 12.06 -8.33 -18.54
N GLN A 42 12.16 -9.59 -18.96
CA GLN A 42 11.88 -10.04 -20.33
C GLN A 42 10.43 -10.50 -20.51
N SER A 43 9.69 -10.68 -19.39
CA SER A 43 8.32 -11.24 -19.40
C SER A 43 8.28 -12.67 -20.00
N GLY A 44 9.33 -13.48 -19.72
CA GLY A 44 9.52 -14.81 -20.31
C GLY A 44 8.48 -15.79 -19.82
N ASN A 45 7.65 -16.28 -20.73
CA ASN A 45 6.68 -17.34 -20.44
C ASN A 45 7.38 -18.66 -20.11
N ASP A 46 8.48 -18.95 -20.79
CA ASP A 46 9.36 -20.09 -20.52
C ASP A 46 9.89 -20.06 -19.07
N ALA A 47 10.37 -18.92 -18.60
CA ALA A 47 10.84 -18.76 -17.24
C ALA A 47 9.71 -18.88 -16.21
N ALA A 48 8.50 -18.39 -16.52
CA ALA A 48 7.33 -18.51 -15.65
C ALA A 48 6.94 -19.98 -15.42
N ILE A 49 6.91 -20.78 -16.51
CA ILE A 49 6.54 -22.19 -16.44
C ILE A 49 7.61 -22.99 -15.68
N VAL A 50 8.92 -22.74 -15.95
CA VAL A 50 10.00 -23.44 -15.21
C VAL A 50 9.91 -23.14 -13.71
N LEU A 51 9.61 -21.89 -13.32
CA LEU A 51 9.40 -21.55 -11.90
C LEU A 51 8.19 -22.28 -11.33
N ALA A 52 7.08 -22.32 -12.06
CA ALA A 52 5.86 -22.99 -11.61
C ALA A 52 6.08 -24.50 -11.40
N GLU A 53 6.66 -25.18 -12.39
CA GLU A 53 6.95 -26.61 -12.32
C GLU A 53 7.98 -26.92 -11.24
N GLY A 54 9.03 -26.10 -11.08
CA GLY A 54 10.06 -26.31 -10.06
C GLY A 54 9.58 -26.07 -8.63
N ILE A 55 8.61 -25.19 -8.42
CA ILE A 55 8.05 -24.88 -7.09
C ILE A 55 6.93 -25.85 -6.71
N ALA A 56 6.03 -26.15 -7.64
CA ALA A 56 4.78 -26.85 -7.35
C ALA A 56 4.69 -28.23 -8.03
N GLY A 57 5.61 -28.58 -8.92
CA GLY A 57 5.59 -29.82 -9.68
C GLY A 57 4.85 -29.73 -11.02
N SER A 58 3.86 -28.83 -11.13
CA SER A 58 3.13 -28.53 -12.37
C SER A 58 2.70 -27.05 -12.43
N GLU A 59 2.34 -26.57 -13.64
CA GLU A 59 1.77 -25.23 -13.80
C GLU A 59 0.37 -25.14 -13.17
N GLU A 60 -0.41 -26.22 -13.20
CA GLU A 60 -1.73 -26.35 -12.61
C GLU A 60 -1.67 -26.26 -11.08
N ASP A 61 -0.78 -27.01 -10.42
CA ASP A 61 -0.60 -26.97 -8.97
C ASP A 61 -0.08 -25.60 -8.53
N PHE A 62 0.76 -24.97 -9.35
CA PHE A 62 1.20 -23.60 -9.08
C PHE A 62 0.05 -22.60 -9.17
N ALA A 63 -0.87 -22.76 -10.14
CA ALA A 63 -2.08 -21.92 -10.22
C ALA A 63 -2.96 -22.06 -8.96
N ILE A 64 -3.09 -23.27 -8.42
CA ILE A 64 -3.78 -23.51 -7.14
C ILE A 64 -3.09 -22.73 -6.01
N GLN A 65 -1.76 -22.81 -5.90
CA GLN A 65 -1.00 -22.05 -4.88
C GLN A 65 -1.15 -20.54 -5.06
N MET A 66 -1.13 -20.02 -6.31
CA MET A 66 -1.37 -18.60 -6.58
C MET A 66 -2.75 -18.17 -6.09
N ASN A 67 -3.80 -18.97 -6.32
CA ASN A 67 -5.15 -18.66 -5.85
C ASN A 67 -5.28 -18.73 -4.33
N GLN A 68 -4.62 -19.69 -3.66
CA GLN A 68 -4.56 -19.75 -2.20
C GLN A 68 -3.90 -18.48 -1.62
N TYR A 69 -2.80 -18.03 -2.25
CA TYR A 69 -2.13 -16.80 -1.83
C TYR A 69 -2.99 -15.55 -2.10
N ALA A 70 -3.65 -15.47 -3.26
CA ALA A 70 -4.58 -14.39 -3.58
C ALA A 70 -5.73 -14.31 -2.57
N ASN A 71 -6.31 -15.45 -2.18
CA ASN A 71 -7.34 -15.52 -1.14
C ASN A 71 -6.81 -15.03 0.22
N SER A 72 -5.58 -15.39 0.60
CA SER A 72 -4.95 -14.91 1.84
C SER A 72 -4.72 -13.40 1.87
N LEU A 73 -4.60 -12.79 0.70
CA LEU A 73 -4.51 -11.34 0.50
C LEU A 73 -5.87 -10.65 0.32
N GLU A 74 -6.98 -11.40 0.43
CA GLU A 74 -8.34 -10.91 0.20
C GLU A 74 -8.61 -10.37 -1.23
N MET A 75 -7.90 -10.90 -2.23
CA MET A 75 -8.12 -10.58 -3.65
C MET A 75 -9.39 -11.31 -4.18
N LYS A 76 -10.57 -10.83 -3.79
CA LYS A 76 -11.87 -11.53 -3.93
C LYS A 76 -12.34 -11.69 -5.38
N ASN A 77 -11.79 -10.90 -6.31
CA ASN A 77 -12.20 -10.89 -7.71
C ASN A 77 -11.09 -11.41 -8.65
N THR A 78 -10.14 -12.17 -8.09
CA THR A 78 -9.02 -12.72 -8.84
C THR A 78 -9.12 -14.25 -8.92
N ASN A 79 -8.86 -14.80 -10.10
CA ASN A 79 -8.66 -16.21 -10.32
C ASN A 79 -7.52 -16.40 -11.32
N PHE A 80 -6.45 -17.03 -10.90
CA PHE A 80 -5.31 -17.39 -11.73
C PHE A 80 -5.51 -18.80 -12.29
N THR A 81 -5.24 -18.99 -13.58
CA THR A 81 -5.37 -20.28 -14.26
C THR A 81 -4.05 -20.84 -14.77
N ASN A 82 -3.01 -19.99 -14.84
CA ASN A 82 -1.69 -20.36 -15.29
C ASN A 82 -0.63 -19.35 -14.78
N SER A 83 0.64 -19.72 -14.89
CA SER A 83 1.78 -18.92 -14.42
C SER A 83 2.14 -17.73 -15.32
N THR A 84 1.69 -17.75 -16.56
CA THR A 84 2.12 -16.81 -17.61
C THR A 84 1.17 -15.65 -17.84
N GLY A 85 -0.08 -15.76 -17.38
CA GLY A 85 -1.17 -14.88 -17.77
C GLY A 85 -1.67 -15.12 -19.20
N TRP A 86 -1.42 -16.31 -19.77
CA TRP A 86 -1.95 -16.69 -21.09
C TRP A 86 -3.48 -16.70 -21.04
N PRO A 87 -4.16 -16.22 -22.08
CA PRO A 87 -5.62 -16.15 -22.12
C PRO A 87 -6.31 -17.47 -21.74
N HIS A 88 -7.27 -17.39 -20.86
CA HIS A 88 -8.14 -18.47 -20.42
C HIS A 88 -9.48 -17.88 -19.97
N GLU A 89 -10.60 -18.56 -20.21
CA GLU A 89 -11.95 -18.06 -19.91
C GLU A 89 -12.17 -17.72 -18.43
N ASP A 90 -11.55 -18.48 -17.53
CA ASP A 90 -11.63 -18.28 -16.08
C ASP A 90 -10.58 -17.33 -15.50
N LEU A 91 -9.60 -16.90 -16.30
CA LEU A 91 -8.56 -15.96 -15.84
C LEU A 91 -9.14 -14.57 -15.67
N ARG A 92 -9.20 -14.09 -14.45
CA ARG A 92 -9.73 -12.76 -14.15
C ARG A 92 -9.03 -12.11 -12.97
N THR A 93 -9.02 -10.81 -12.97
CA THR A 93 -8.57 -9.98 -11.86
C THR A 93 -9.16 -8.57 -11.96
N THR A 94 -8.95 -7.75 -10.95
CA THR A 94 -9.33 -6.34 -10.95
C THR A 94 -8.13 -5.43 -10.73
N ALA A 95 -8.24 -4.16 -11.11
CA ALA A 95 -7.21 -3.17 -10.80
C ALA A 95 -6.99 -3.05 -9.28
N PHE A 96 -8.05 -3.18 -8.49
CA PHE A 96 -7.97 -3.13 -7.03
C PHE A 96 -7.20 -4.32 -6.45
N ASP A 97 -7.50 -5.54 -6.89
CA ASP A 97 -6.79 -6.74 -6.45
C ASP A 97 -5.30 -6.68 -6.82
N LEU A 98 -4.98 -6.15 -8.01
CA LEU A 98 -3.59 -5.96 -8.43
C LEU A 98 -2.84 -4.90 -7.59
N ILE A 99 -3.54 -3.89 -7.05
CA ILE A 99 -2.95 -2.98 -6.05
C ILE A 99 -2.63 -3.73 -4.75
N ILE A 100 -3.56 -4.55 -4.25
CA ILE A 100 -3.34 -5.38 -3.05
C ILE A 100 -2.11 -6.28 -3.24
N LEU A 101 -2.02 -6.98 -4.37
CA LEU A 101 -0.87 -7.82 -4.69
C LEU A 101 0.44 -7.02 -4.74
N THR A 102 0.39 -5.82 -5.34
CA THR A 102 1.55 -4.93 -5.44
C THR A 102 2.04 -4.48 -4.06
N GLU A 103 1.12 -4.09 -3.18
CA GLU A 103 1.46 -3.68 -1.81
C GLU A 103 2.05 -4.85 -1.00
N ALA A 104 1.47 -6.04 -1.12
CA ALA A 104 1.99 -7.26 -0.51
C ALA A 104 3.42 -7.56 -0.99
N LEU A 105 3.68 -7.47 -2.29
CA LEU A 105 5.00 -7.69 -2.88
C LEU A 105 6.04 -6.69 -2.36
N ILE A 106 5.71 -5.40 -2.31
CA ILE A 106 6.60 -4.34 -1.84
C ILE A 106 6.90 -4.50 -0.35
N ASN A 107 5.88 -4.76 0.46
CA ASN A 107 6.00 -4.78 1.92
C ASN A 107 6.60 -6.10 2.45
N ASN A 108 6.18 -7.23 1.88
CA ASN A 108 6.56 -8.55 2.38
C ASN A 108 7.86 -9.09 1.74
N PHE A 109 8.18 -8.65 0.50
CA PHE A 109 9.33 -9.13 -0.26
C PHE A 109 10.26 -8.01 -0.75
N PRO A 110 10.68 -7.05 0.11
CA PRO A 110 11.42 -5.85 -0.32
C PRO A 110 12.78 -6.16 -0.97
N LYS A 111 13.39 -7.31 -0.64
CA LYS A 111 14.66 -7.74 -1.26
C LYS A 111 14.45 -8.19 -2.69
N LEU A 112 13.42 -9.01 -2.95
CA LEU A 112 13.07 -9.50 -4.29
C LEU A 112 12.45 -8.40 -5.14
N TYR A 113 11.72 -7.47 -4.54
CA TYR A 113 11.15 -6.32 -5.23
C TYR A 113 12.20 -5.49 -5.99
N LYS A 114 13.46 -5.48 -5.52
CA LYS A 114 14.56 -4.78 -6.20
C LYS A 114 14.85 -5.31 -7.60
N LEU A 115 14.44 -6.52 -7.96
CA LEU A 115 14.59 -7.05 -9.31
C LEU A 115 13.74 -6.28 -10.33
N PHE A 116 12.64 -5.66 -9.90
CA PHE A 116 11.75 -4.91 -10.81
C PHE A 116 12.36 -3.62 -11.35
N VAL A 117 13.39 -3.07 -10.71
CA VAL A 117 14.08 -1.85 -11.15
C VAL A 117 15.15 -2.13 -12.23
N GLU A 118 15.47 -3.40 -12.47
CA GLU A 118 16.47 -3.80 -13.48
C GLU A 118 15.99 -3.37 -14.88
N LYS A 119 16.83 -2.63 -15.57
CA LYS A 119 16.49 -2.01 -16.87
C LYS A 119 16.64 -2.94 -18.04
N GLU A 120 17.44 -3.96 -17.90
CA GLU A 120 17.76 -4.95 -18.93
C GLU A 120 18.29 -6.22 -18.26
N PHE A 121 18.19 -7.32 -18.96
CA PHE A 121 18.76 -8.59 -18.57
C PHE A 121 19.36 -9.29 -19.78
N THR A 122 20.54 -9.88 -19.64
CA THR A 122 21.22 -10.67 -20.67
C THR A 122 21.23 -12.12 -20.24
N PHE A 123 20.64 -12.99 -21.03
CA PHE A 123 20.66 -14.43 -20.84
C PHE A 123 21.01 -15.13 -22.17
N ASN A 124 21.87 -16.17 -22.15
CA ASN A 124 22.35 -16.87 -23.34
C ASN A 124 22.86 -15.92 -24.44
N ASN A 125 23.61 -14.87 -24.08
CA ASN A 125 24.10 -13.80 -24.99
C ASN A 125 22.98 -12.98 -25.65
N ILE A 126 21.72 -13.12 -25.21
CA ILE A 126 20.59 -12.34 -25.73
C ILE A 126 20.23 -11.27 -24.68
N ARG A 127 20.57 -10.02 -25.05
CA ARG A 127 20.25 -8.85 -24.23
C ARG A 127 18.84 -8.36 -24.55
N GLN A 128 17.99 -8.23 -23.55
CA GLN A 128 16.64 -7.68 -23.70
C GLN A 128 16.39 -6.57 -22.68
N PRO A 129 15.83 -5.42 -23.11
CA PRO A 129 15.46 -4.35 -22.18
C PRO A 129 14.19 -4.71 -21.40
N ASN A 130 14.04 -4.10 -20.22
CA ASN A 130 12.78 -4.16 -19.48
C ASN A 130 11.65 -3.52 -20.31
N ARG A 131 10.45 -4.07 -20.21
CA ARG A 131 9.29 -3.62 -20.98
C ARG A 131 8.52 -2.48 -20.31
N ASN A 132 8.86 -2.15 -19.06
CA ASN A 132 8.18 -1.10 -18.31
C ASN A 132 8.61 0.29 -18.83
N PRO A 133 7.69 1.05 -19.46
CA PRO A 133 8.00 2.34 -20.04
C PRO A 133 8.30 3.43 -18.99
N LEU A 134 7.96 3.20 -17.72
CA LEU A 134 8.29 4.14 -16.66
C LEU A 134 9.75 4.04 -16.21
N LEU A 135 10.40 2.88 -16.42
CA LEU A 135 11.81 2.65 -16.09
C LEU A 135 12.77 3.14 -17.17
N ILE A 136 12.40 2.95 -18.43
CA ILE A 136 13.29 3.19 -19.58
C ILE A 136 12.57 3.93 -20.72
N GLY A 137 13.35 4.51 -21.63
CA GLY A 137 12.86 5.14 -22.85
C GLY A 137 12.17 6.50 -22.63
N ARG A 138 11.34 6.88 -23.62
CA ARG A 138 10.71 8.22 -23.72
C ARG A 138 9.80 8.57 -22.55
N TYR A 139 9.14 7.57 -21.97
CA TYR A 139 8.15 7.77 -20.90
C TYR A 139 8.72 7.53 -19.51
N LYS A 140 10.03 7.43 -19.38
CA LYS A 140 10.73 7.29 -18.11
C LYS A 140 10.26 8.33 -17.09
N VAL A 141 10.09 7.89 -15.84
CA VAL A 141 9.65 8.70 -14.70
C VAL A 141 10.67 8.58 -13.58
N PRO A 142 11.19 9.71 -13.05
CA PRO A 142 12.09 9.65 -11.89
C PRO A 142 11.41 8.98 -10.69
N GLY A 143 12.14 8.07 -10.04
CA GLY A 143 11.63 7.31 -8.90
C GLY A 143 10.80 6.08 -9.26
N ALA A 144 10.65 5.76 -10.56
CA ALA A 144 10.01 4.51 -10.97
C ALA A 144 10.87 3.30 -10.56
N ASP A 145 10.23 2.30 -9.94
CA ASP A 145 10.89 1.10 -9.40
C ASP A 145 10.14 -0.21 -9.66
N GLY A 146 9.07 -0.17 -10.44
CA GLY A 146 8.28 -1.35 -10.79
C GLY A 146 7.09 -1.02 -11.67
N LEU A 147 6.23 -1.97 -12.02
CA LEU A 147 6.37 -3.40 -11.81
C LEU A 147 6.35 -4.14 -13.15
N LYS A 148 5.12 -4.36 -13.68
CA LYS A 148 4.93 -5.34 -14.77
C LYS A 148 3.99 -4.83 -15.84
N THR A 149 4.33 -5.12 -17.08
CA THR A 149 3.48 -4.89 -18.25
C THR A 149 2.73 -6.17 -18.61
N GLY A 150 1.52 -6.01 -19.15
CA GLY A 150 0.74 -7.07 -19.75
C GLY A 150 0.25 -6.66 -21.13
N HIS A 151 -0.07 -7.67 -21.96
CA HIS A 151 -0.75 -7.49 -23.24
C HIS A 151 -1.35 -8.83 -23.68
N THR A 152 -2.64 -8.82 -23.99
CA THR A 152 -3.32 -9.80 -24.81
C THR A 152 -4.23 -9.07 -25.81
N ASN A 153 -4.71 -9.75 -26.82
CA ASN A 153 -5.63 -9.13 -27.77
C ASN A 153 -6.95 -8.73 -27.09
N GLU A 154 -7.40 -9.53 -26.13
CA GLU A 154 -8.65 -9.32 -25.40
C GLU A 154 -8.53 -8.20 -24.37
N SER A 155 -7.42 -8.13 -23.63
CA SER A 155 -7.23 -7.16 -22.54
C SER A 155 -6.56 -5.86 -22.96
N GLY A 156 -6.00 -5.78 -24.17
CA GLY A 156 -5.20 -4.65 -24.61
C GLY A 156 -3.87 -4.50 -23.86
N TYR A 157 -3.28 -3.33 -23.91
CA TYR A 157 -2.00 -3.03 -23.26
C TYR A 157 -2.24 -2.55 -21.82
N GLY A 158 -1.64 -3.26 -20.87
CA GLY A 158 -1.72 -2.95 -19.43
C GLY A 158 -0.37 -2.66 -18.77
N LEU A 159 -0.41 -1.98 -17.63
CA LEU A 159 0.74 -1.73 -16.77
C LEU A 159 0.32 -1.65 -15.31
N ILE A 160 1.04 -2.35 -14.47
CA ILE A 160 1.18 -2.02 -13.06
C ILE A 160 2.45 -1.20 -12.93
N GLY A 161 2.34 0.06 -12.54
CA GLY A 161 3.47 0.97 -12.35
C GLY A 161 3.62 1.35 -10.89
N SER A 162 4.86 1.47 -10.42
CA SER A 162 5.17 1.98 -9.08
C SER A 162 6.26 3.03 -9.16
N VAL A 163 6.06 4.13 -8.45
CA VAL A 163 6.98 5.26 -8.39
C VAL A 163 7.08 5.76 -6.96
N GLU A 164 8.29 5.86 -6.43
CA GLU A 164 8.53 6.43 -5.12
C GLU A 164 9.35 7.73 -5.21
N ARG A 165 8.85 8.81 -4.58
CA ARG A 165 9.54 10.10 -4.47
C ARG A 165 9.41 10.63 -3.05
N LYS A 166 10.53 10.96 -2.40
CA LYS A 166 10.55 11.55 -1.05
C LYS A 166 9.70 10.76 -0.03
N LYS A 167 9.84 9.43 -0.03
CA LYS A 167 9.09 8.50 0.84
C LYS A 167 7.57 8.49 0.59
N ARG A 168 7.13 8.96 -0.56
CA ARG A 168 5.76 8.85 -1.03
C ARG A 168 5.75 7.96 -2.26
N ARG A 169 4.98 6.87 -2.18
CA ARG A 169 4.76 5.93 -3.28
C ARG A 169 3.41 6.17 -3.93
N ILE A 170 3.38 6.04 -5.23
CA ILE A 170 2.16 5.95 -6.04
C ILE A 170 2.23 4.66 -6.84
N THR A 171 1.22 3.83 -6.67
CA THR A 171 0.98 2.63 -7.47
C THR A 171 -0.15 2.91 -8.44
N LEU A 172 0.04 2.54 -9.70
CA LEU A 172 -0.91 2.71 -10.80
C LEU A 172 -1.20 1.37 -11.44
N VAL A 173 -2.48 1.07 -11.65
CA VAL A 173 -2.91 -0.02 -12.53
C VAL A 173 -3.74 0.56 -13.65
N ILE A 174 -3.33 0.31 -14.89
CA ILE A 174 -4.09 0.67 -16.10
C ILE A 174 -4.14 -0.53 -17.03
N ASN A 175 -5.24 -0.67 -17.75
CA ASN A 175 -5.45 -1.73 -18.72
C ASN A 175 -6.33 -1.24 -19.88
N GLY A 176 -6.49 -2.07 -20.93
CA GLY A 176 -7.38 -1.77 -22.05
C GLY A 176 -6.85 -0.73 -23.03
N LEU A 177 -5.55 -0.44 -23.02
CA LEU A 177 -4.98 0.57 -23.94
C LEU A 177 -4.66 -0.02 -25.31
N ASN A 178 -4.78 0.79 -26.35
CA ASN A 178 -4.69 0.34 -27.75
C ASN A 178 -3.24 0.15 -28.26
N SER A 179 -2.22 0.60 -27.52
CA SER A 179 -0.83 0.50 -27.97
C SER A 179 0.18 0.65 -26.83
N MET A 180 1.40 0.15 -27.02
CA MET A 180 2.55 0.40 -26.15
C MET A 180 2.82 1.90 -25.96
N LYS A 181 2.67 2.69 -27.04
CA LYS A 181 2.84 4.13 -27.00
C LYS A 181 1.81 4.80 -26.08
N GLN A 182 0.54 4.43 -26.21
CA GLN A 182 -0.53 4.94 -25.36
C GLN A 182 -0.33 4.50 -23.90
N ARG A 183 0.02 3.23 -23.64
CA ARG A 183 0.37 2.73 -22.33
C ARG A 183 1.45 3.58 -21.65
N GLY A 184 2.57 3.84 -22.33
CA GLY A 184 3.65 4.66 -21.77
C GLY A 184 3.22 6.11 -21.53
N LYS A 185 2.50 6.73 -22.49
CA LYS A 185 2.03 8.12 -22.39
C LYS A 185 1.07 8.31 -21.21
N GLU A 186 0.03 7.45 -21.12
CA GLU A 186 -0.99 7.58 -20.09
C GLU A 186 -0.47 7.21 -18.71
N SER A 187 0.37 6.18 -18.58
CA SER A 187 1.00 5.84 -17.32
C SER A 187 1.82 7.00 -16.74
N LYS A 188 2.68 7.62 -17.59
CA LYS A 188 3.44 8.80 -17.18
C LYS A 188 2.54 9.95 -16.79
N ARG A 189 1.51 10.27 -17.60
CA ARG A 189 0.57 11.36 -17.36
C ARG A 189 -0.15 11.20 -16.01
N LEU A 190 -0.66 9.99 -15.73
CA LEU A 190 -1.40 9.72 -14.51
C LEU A 190 -0.51 9.74 -13.26
N ILE A 191 0.71 9.20 -13.33
CA ILE A 191 1.68 9.27 -12.23
C ILE A 191 2.05 10.73 -11.91
N GLU A 192 2.38 11.53 -12.94
CA GLU A 192 2.72 12.95 -12.72
C GLU A 192 1.51 13.73 -12.19
N LEU A 193 0.30 13.45 -12.71
CA LEU A 193 -0.94 14.02 -12.21
C LEU A 193 -1.13 13.70 -10.72
N ALA A 194 -1.00 12.43 -10.33
CA ALA A 194 -1.19 12.00 -8.95
C ALA A 194 -0.19 12.68 -8.00
N PHE A 195 1.11 12.77 -8.38
CA PHE A 195 2.10 13.50 -7.57
C PHE A 195 1.80 15.00 -7.47
N ARG A 196 1.26 15.62 -8.53
CA ARG A 196 0.94 17.05 -8.57
C ARG A 196 -0.31 17.39 -7.80
N GLU A 197 -1.38 16.62 -8.01
CA GLU A 197 -2.73 16.97 -7.54
C GLU A 197 -3.04 16.42 -6.15
N THR A 198 -2.32 15.43 -5.66
CA THR A 198 -2.60 14.87 -4.34
C THR A 198 -1.49 15.16 -3.34
N TYR A 199 -1.85 15.18 -2.06
CA TYR A 199 -0.95 15.48 -0.94
C TYR A 199 -1.24 14.58 0.25
N ILE A 200 -0.19 14.08 0.93
CA ILE A 200 -0.35 13.37 2.20
C ILE A 200 -0.32 14.41 3.31
N LEU A 201 -1.50 14.73 3.84
CA LEU A 201 -1.64 15.60 4.99
C LEU A 201 -1.42 14.79 6.27
N ARG A 202 -0.50 15.23 7.12
CA ARG A 202 -0.36 14.76 8.50
C ARG A 202 -1.24 15.64 9.35
N VAL A 203 -2.41 15.14 9.73
CA VAL A 203 -3.39 15.91 10.52
C VAL A 203 -2.97 15.95 11.96
N PHE A 204 -2.60 14.80 12.53
CA PHE A 204 -2.09 14.66 13.91
C PHE A 204 -0.86 13.76 13.92
N GLN A 205 0.09 14.09 14.80
CA GLN A 205 1.24 13.26 15.12
C GLN A 205 1.02 12.60 16.49
N ASN A 206 1.90 11.65 16.84
CA ASN A 206 1.89 11.06 18.17
C ASN A 206 2.12 12.14 19.23
N ASN A 207 1.27 12.13 20.27
CA ASN A 207 1.36 13.03 21.42
C ASN A 207 1.15 14.53 21.13
N ASP A 208 0.64 14.91 19.96
CA ASP A 208 0.24 16.31 19.72
C ASP A 208 -0.86 16.70 20.72
N VAL A 209 -0.62 17.80 21.47
CA VAL A 209 -1.64 18.38 22.34
C VAL A 209 -2.56 19.24 21.48
N LEU A 210 -3.83 18.87 21.40
CA LEU A 210 -4.85 19.51 20.58
C LEU A 210 -5.66 20.56 21.35
N SER A 211 -5.88 20.32 22.66
CA SER A 211 -6.61 21.19 23.56
C SER A 211 -6.30 20.83 25.01
N SER A 212 -6.90 21.55 25.94
CA SER A 212 -6.92 21.19 27.36
C SER A 212 -8.35 21.20 27.88
N ALA A 213 -8.66 20.34 28.84
CA ALA A 213 -9.94 20.30 29.54
C ALA A 213 -9.77 20.55 31.02
N ASN A 214 -10.76 21.18 31.65
CA ASN A 214 -10.83 21.33 33.10
C ASN A 214 -11.19 19.98 33.74
N VAL A 215 -10.68 19.76 34.96
CA VAL A 215 -10.93 18.52 35.68
C VAL A 215 -11.79 18.82 36.91
N TRP A 216 -12.83 18.01 37.08
CA TRP A 216 -13.70 18.07 38.23
C TRP A 216 -13.30 17.02 39.27
N LEU A 217 -13.08 17.45 40.53
CA LEU A 217 -12.72 16.62 41.68
C LEU A 217 -11.41 15.84 41.55
N GLY A 218 -10.45 16.37 40.82
CA GLY A 218 -9.12 15.77 40.58
C GLY A 218 -7.99 16.47 41.33
N ASP A 219 -6.87 15.74 41.51
CA ASP A 219 -5.62 16.25 42.08
C ASP A 219 -4.90 17.25 41.14
N LYS A 220 -5.36 17.36 39.91
CA LYS A 220 -4.95 18.39 38.92
C LYS A 220 -6.18 19.11 38.39
N SER A 221 -6.06 20.41 38.13
CA SER A 221 -7.18 21.24 37.65
C SER A 221 -7.40 21.10 36.11
N LYS A 222 -6.40 20.63 35.36
CA LYS A 222 -6.46 20.50 33.88
C LYS A 222 -5.75 19.26 33.40
N ILE A 223 -6.20 18.77 32.25
CA ILE A 223 -5.55 17.70 31.48
C ILE A 223 -5.32 18.16 30.04
N ASN A 224 -4.27 17.65 29.41
CA ASN A 224 -4.04 17.80 27.98
C ASN A 224 -4.80 16.73 27.19
N LEU A 225 -5.38 17.14 26.09
CA LEU A 225 -6.15 16.29 25.19
C LEU A 225 -5.36 16.04 23.89
N MET A 226 -5.40 14.80 23.41
CA MET A 226 -4.73 14.40 22.18
C MET A 226 -5.61 13.46 21.35
N ALA A 227 -5.29 13.27 20.06
CA ALA A 227 -5.90 12.21 19.26
C ALA A 227 -5.40 10.84 19.73
N GLU A 228 -6.31 9.85 19.77
CA GLU A 228 -5.99 8.46 20.16
C GLU A 228 -4.86 7.86 19.32
N LYS A 229 -4.79 8.25 18.04
CA LYS A 229 -3.77 7.78 17.09
C LYS A 229 -3.39 8.88 16.09
N PRO A 230 -2.18 8.80 15.53
CA PRO A 230 -1.77 9.72 14.47
C PRO A 230 -2.65 9.51 13.23
N LEU A 231 -2.91 10.58 12.51
CA LEU A 231 -3.71 10.55 11.28
C LEU A 231 -2.96 11.17 10.12
N LYS A 232 -2.85 10.36 9.05
CA LYS A 232 -2.37 10.80 7.73
C LYS A 232 -3.46 10.54 6.71
N ILE A 233 -3.75 11.52 5.89
CA ILE A 233 -4.83 11.43 4.89
C ILE A 233 -4.28 11.86 3.54
N LEU A 234 -4.62 11.09 2.49
CA LEU A 234 -4.42 11.51 1.12
C LEU A 234 -5.54 12.46 0.72
N VAL A 235 -5.20 13.67 0.34
CA VAL A 235 -6.16 14.70 -0.07
C VAL A 235 -5.77 15.32 -1.40
N ASN A 236 -6.76 15.82 -2.14
CA ASN A 236 -6.50 16.67 -3.28
C ASN A 236 -5.93 18.01 -2.80
N ARG A 237 -5.00 18.58 -3.54
CA ARG A 237 -4.38 19.86 -3.21
C ARG A 237 -5.42 20.98 -3.10
N SER A 238 -6.45 20.96 -3.92
CA SER A 238 -7.58 21.90 -3.85
C SER A 238 -8.38 21.82 -2.55
N SER A 239 -8.49 20.62 -1.96
CA SER A 239 -9.24 20.39 -0.72
C SER A 239 -8.52 20.85 0.55
N LEU A 240 -7.20 21.10 0.50
CA LEU A 240 -6.40 21.45 1.69
C LEU A 240 -6.96 22.65 2.47
N ARG A 241 -7.46 23.68 1.76
CA ARG A 241 -8.02 24.90 2.37
C ARG A 241 -9.43 24.73 2.91
N MET A 242 -10.09 23.64 2.58
CA MET A 242 -11.50 23.36 2.93
C MET A 242 -11.64 22.32 4.04
N ILE A 243 -10.52 21.84 4.58
CA ILE A 243 -10.51 20.88 5.69
C ILE A 243 -10.95 21.59 6.95
N LYS A 244 -11.97 21.04 7.62
CA LYS A 244 -12.47 21.52 8.90
C LYS A 244 -12.30 20.43 9.96
N THR A 245 -11.63 20.77 11.05
CA THR A 245 -11.49 19.90 12.22
C THR A 245 -12.30 20.51 13.36
N THR A 246 -13.18 19.71 13.96
CA THR A 246 -13.98 20.09 15.13
C THR A 246 -13.71 19.11 16.24
N ILE A 247 -13.49 19.61 17.45
CA ILE A 247 -13.18 18.81 18.63
C ILE A 247 -14.33 19.01 19.64
N PHE A 248 -14.84 17.92 20.18
CA PHE A 248 -15.95 17.93 21.14
C PHE A 248 -15.56 17.13 22.38
N TRP A 249 -15.82 17.69 23.56
CA TRP A 249 -15.75 16.99 24.83
C TRP A 249 -16.70 17.66 25.84
N ASN A 250 -17.02 16.94 26.92
CA ASN A 250 -17.76 17.52 28.04
C ASN A 250 -16.75 18.14 29.01
N ASP A 251 -16.86 19.44 29.25
CA ASP A 251 -16.03 20.17 30.19
C ASP A 251 -16.85 20.62 31.39
N PRO A 252 -16.44 20.37 32.65
CA PRO A 252 -15.22 19.69 33.08
C PRO A 252 -15.27 18.15 32.97
N VAL A 253 -14.11 17.50 32.79
CA VAL A 253 -13.97 16.05 32.86
C VAL A 253 -13.84 15.58 34.30
N LYS A 254 -14.69 14.62 34.73
CA LYS A 254 -14.70 14.12 36.11
C LYS A 254 -13.53 13.16 36.37
N ALA A 255 -12.80 13.39 37.47
CA ALA A 255 -11.79 12.45 37.97
C ALA A 255 -12.45 11.19 38.59
N PRO A 256 -11.75 10.01 38.65
CA PRO A 256 -10.36 9.81 38.17
C PRO A 256 -10.28 9.68 36.65
N ILE A 257 -9.12 10.10 36.08
CA ILE A 257 -8.86 10.05 34.66
C ILE A 257 -7.56 9.25 34.41
N LYS A 258 -7.60 8.32 33.47
CA LYS A 258 -6.42 7.55 33.06
C LYS A 258 -5.85 8.09 31.75
N THR A 259 -4.53 8.06 31.60
CA THR A 259 -3.89 8.32 30.29
C THR A 259 -4.49 7.40 29.23
N GLY A 260 -4.84 7.95 28.06
CA GLY A 260 -5.51 7.22 26.98
C GLY A 260 -7.03 7.08 27.15
N GLN A 261 -7.60 7.52 28.27
CA GLN A 261 -9.05 7.48 28.48
C GLN A 261 -9.75 8.41 27.47
N ARG A 262 -10.77 7.87 26.78
CA ARG A 262 -11.59 8.67 25.87
C ARG A 262 -12.40 9.69 26.68
N VAL A 263 -12.29 10.95 26.27
CA VAL A 263 -12.99 12.07 26.88
C VAL A 263 -13.88 12.83 25.89
N GLY A 264 -13.71 12.57 24.61
CA GLY A 264 -14.47 13.25 23.57
C GLY A 264 -14.26 12.65 22.19
N MET A 265 -14.49 13.47 21.16
CA MET A 265 -14.44 13.08 19.75
C MET A 265 -13.85 14.20 18.89
N ILE A 266 -13.17 13.81 17.85
CA ILE A 266 -12.61 14.69 16.81
C ILE A 266 -13.31 14.34 15.50
N ASN A 267 -13.93 15.33 14.87
CA ASN A 267 -14.55 15.21 13.56
C ASN A 267 -13.74 16.00 12.52
N ILE A 268 -13.34 15.32 11.44
CA ILE A 268 -12.59 15.92 10.35
C ILE A 268 -13.44 15.81 9.08
N LYS A 269 -13.81 16.97 8.52
CA LYS A 269 -14.59 17.08 7.28
C LYS A 269 -13.68 17.52 6.15
N ILE A 270 -13.65 16.72 5.09
CA ILE A 270 -12.86 16.95 3.87
C ILE A 270 -13.82 16.83 2.68
N PRO A 271 -13.88 17.79 1.75
CA PRO A 271 -14.73 17.67 0.57
C PRO A 271 -14.44 16.41 -0.25
N GLY A 272 -15.49 15.63 -0.54
CA GLY A 272 -15.40 14.41 -1.31
C GLY A 272 -14.89 13.17 -0.53
N ILE A 273 -14.78 13.28 0.79
CA ILE A 273 -14.42 12.16 1.69
C ILE A 273 -15.46 12.15 2.82
N ASP A 274 -15.86 10.97 3.24
CA ASP A 274 -16.71 10.80 4.43
C ASP A 274 -16.06 11.41 5.67
N THR A 275 -16.88 11.92 6.59
CA THR A 275 -16.37 12.49 7.84
C THR A 275 -15.56 11.46 8.60
N ILE A 276 -14.32 11.82 8.93
CA ILE A 276 -13.43 10.95 9.72
C ILE A 276 -13.64 11.30 11.19
N GLU A 277 -13.99 10.29 11.98
CA GLU A 277 -14.17 10.39 13.42
C GLU A 277 -13.00 9.70 14.14
N LEU A 278 -12.44 10.37 15.14
CA LEU A 278 -11.39 9.86 16.03
C LEU A 278 -11.75 10.12 17.48
N SER A 279 -11.31 9.23 18.37
CA SER A 279 -11.40 9.47 19.80
C SER A 279 -10.45 10.60 20.22
N LEU A 280 -10.97 11.53 21.02
CA LEU A 280 -10.18 12.48 21.80
C LEU A 280 -9.90 11.87 23.16
N VAL A 281 -8.63 11.74 23.52
CA VAL A 281 -8.20 11.04 24.72
C VAL A 281 -7.37 11.94 25.63
N SER A 282 -7.36 11.62 26.93
CA SER A 282 -6.49 12.29 27.89
C SER A 282 -5.02 11.85 27.68
N LYS A 283 -4.12 12.82 27.62
CA LYS A 283 -2.67 12.60 27.64
C LYS A 283 -2.16 12.34 29.07
N ASP A 284 -2.88 12.87 30.06
CA ASP A 284 -2.49 12.87 31.46
C ASP A 284 -3.33 11.88 32.26
N SER A 285 -2.81 11.45 33.42
CA SER A 285 -3.58 10.80 34.47
C SER A 285 -3.84 11.76 35.63
N VAL A 286 -5.03 11.64 36.23
CA VAL A 286 -5.49 12.45 37.35
C VAL A 286 -6.18 11.54 38.36
N ASN A 287 -5.77 11.60 39.61
CA ASN A 287 -6.42 10.89 40.70
C ASN A 287 -7.60 11.68 41.21
N GLU A 288 -8.57 10.98 41.81
CA GLU A 288 -9.69 11.61 42.47
C GLU A 288 -9.22 12.22 43.82
N LEU A 289 -9.72 13.39 44.14
CA LEU A 289 -9.49 14.02 45.45
C LEU A 289 -10.03 13.17 46.60
N GLY A 290 -9.38 13.24 47.75
CA GLY A 290 -9.90 12.67 49.02
C GLY A 290 -11.23 13.30 49.46
N PRO A 291 -11.98 12.67 50.42
CA PRO A 291 -13.31 13.14 50.81
C PRO A 291 -13.34 14.59 51.30
N ILE A 292 -12.34 15.01 52.06
CA ILE A 292 -12.23 16.38 52.63
C ILE A 292 -12.00 17.41 51.52
N ASP A 293 -11.09 17.11 50.56
CA ASP A 293 -10.76 18.02 49.48
C ASP A 293 -11.89 18.09 48.44
N LYS A 294 -12.62 17.01 48.22
CA LYS A 294 -13.87 17.03 47.44
C LYS A 294 -14.90 18.00 48.02
N MET A 295 -15.09 17.98 49.34
CA MET A 295 -16.03 18.87 50.02
C MET A 295 -15.60 20.32 49.87
N LYS A 296 -14.31 20.65 50.06
CA LYS A 296 -13.78 21.99 49.82
C LYS A 296 -13.96 22.46 48.38
N SER A 297 -13.65 21.59 47.39
CA SER A 297 -13.80 21.90 45.98
C SER A 297 -15.27 22.15 45.63
N ALA A 298 -16.19 21.37 46.14
CA ALA A 298 -17.63 21.55 45.93
C ALA A 298 -18.16 22.87 46.54
N ILE A 299 -17.71 23.24 47.76
CA ILE A 299 -18.05 24.50 48.38
C ILE A 299 -17.52 25.69 47.59
N ASN A 300 -16.25 25.64 47.14
CA ASN A 300 -15.67 26.67 46.28
C ASN A 300 -16.44 26.85 44.97
N TYR A 301 -16.85 25.76 44.36
CA TYR A 301 -17.65 25.81 43.14
C TYR A 301 -19.01 26.47 43.35
N LEU A 302 -19.69 26.18 44.50
CA LEU A 302 -20.98 26.78 44.87
C LEU A 302 -20.89 28.27 45.21
N ILE A 303 -19.76 28.70 45.80
CA ILE A 303 -19.58 30.11 46.22
C ILE A 303 -19.08 30.99 45.09
N PHE A 304 -18.14 30.51 44.27
CA PHE A 304 -17.40 31.35 43.30
C PHE A 304 -17.77 31.03 41.84
N GLY A 305 -18.69 30.07 41.58
CA GLY A 305 -18.97 29.63 40.22
C GLY A 305 -17.77 28.92 39.56
N GLY A 306 -17.93 28.37 38.37
CA GLY A 306 -16.96 27.52 37.70
C GLY A 306 -15.63 28.12 37.21
N ASP A 307 -15.24 29.33 37.66
CA ASP A 307 -13.92 29.90 37.42
C ASP A 307 -12.94 29.45 38.50
N ILE A 308 -12.43 28.25 38.33
CA ILE A 308 -11.27 27.78 39.13
C ILE A 308 -10.04 28.07 38.32
N ASN A 309 -9.34 29.18 38.66
CA ASN A 309 -7.96 29.45 38.24
C ASN A 309 -7.02 28.40 38.82
#